data_2183dcad5d4ddb36ac5efae7ac915bdd
#
_entry.id   2183dcad5d4ddb36ac5efae7ac915bdd
#
_cell.length_a   1.000
_cell.length_b   1.000
_cell.length_c   1.000
_cell.angle_alpha   90.00
_cell.angle_beta   90.00
_cell.angle_gamma   90.00
#
_symmetry.space_group_name_H-M   'P 1'
#
loop_
_entity.id
_entity.type
_entity.pdbx_description
1 polymer ?
#
loop_
_entity_poly.entity_id
_entity_poly.type
_entity_poly.pdbx_seq_one_letter_code
_entity_poly.pdbx_strand_id
1 'polypeptide(L)'
;MNHDLHTGRPERRPVGTIAFPDGADFAPEMTPAQVGAYSTLALAHIGDGVYELMMRTALCAAGLTAVTDLHRETVRRVNAPAQARVAETIQPALTDEERAVYKRGRNAKVNSVPQHADVAQYHAATGLETLFGWLYLLGRTQRLRELFALISEVL
;
A
#
# COMPACT_ATOMS: atom_id res chain seq x y z
N MET A 1 -8.97 29.49 40.02
CA MET A 1 -7.88 29.28 39.08
C MET A 1 -8.35 28.25 38.05
N ASN A 2 -8.85 28.72 36.92
CA ASN A 2 -9.28 27.88 35.83
C ASN A 2 -8.07 27.56 34.98
N HIS A 3 -7.68 26.29 34.96
CA HIS A 3 -6.78 25.76 33.93
C HIS A 3 -7.61 25.36 32.70
N ASP A 4 -7.75 26.29 31.79
CA ASP A 4 -8.19 25.97 30.43
C ASP A 4 -7.12 25.12 29.76
N LEU A 5 -7.32 23.80 29.82
CA LEU A 5 -6.61 22.87 28.95
C LEU A 5 -7.15 23.05 27.52
N HIS A 6 -6.53 23.96 26.80
CA HIS A 6 -6.73 24.12 25.37
C HIS A 6 -6.21 22.83 24.70
N THR A 7 -7.06 21.84 24.57
CA THR A 7 -6.80 20.69 23.66
C THR A 7 -6.92 21.22 22.25
N GLY A 8 -5.83 21.81 21.77
CA GLY A 8 -5.72 22.26 20.40
C GLY A 8 -5.88 21.08 19.45
N ARG A 9 -7.09 20.95 18.90
CA ARG A 9 -7.33 20.10 17.74
C ARG A 9 -6.37 20.59 16.64
N PRO A 10 -5.52 19.73 16.06
CA PRO A 10 -4.62 20.20 14.99
C PRO A 10 -5.46 20.87 13.90
N GLU A 11 -5.12 22.10 13.58
CA GLU A 11 -5.78 22.84 12.49
C GLU A 11 -5.68 22.00 11.22
N ARG A 12 -6.85 21.63 10.69
CA ARG A 12 -6.91 20.92 9.42
C ARG A 12 -6.45 21.88 8.33
N ARG A 13 -5.31 21.58 7.71
CA ARG A 13 -4.89 22.31 6.52
C ARG A 13 -5.97 22.16 5.45
N PRO A 14 -6.39 23.26 4.81
CA PRO A 14 -7.37 23.17 3.74
C PRO A 14 -6.81 22.27 2.63
N VAL A 15 -7.67 21.40 2.12
CA VAL A 15 -7.34 20.59 0.94
C VAL A 15 -7.28 21.52 -0.26
N GLY A 16 -6.21 21.48 -1.04
CA GLY A 16 -6.10 22.22 -2.29
C GLY A 16 -7.04 21.69 -3.36
N THR A 17 -6.87 22.15 -4.59
CA THR A 17 -7.66 21.65 -5.72
C THR A 17 -7.44 20.15 -5.89
N ILE A 18 -8.52 19.39 -5.88
CA ILE A 18 -8.47 17.94 -6.06
C ILE A 18 -8.40 17.67 -7.56
N ALA A 19 -7.24 17.20 -8.01
CA ALA A 19 -7.02 16.80 -9.40
C ALA A 19 -6.08 15.59 -9.41
N PHE A 20 -6.26 14.73 -10.42
CA PHE A 20 -5.31 13.62 -10.61
C PHE A 20 -3.98 14.20 -11.13
N PRO A 21 -2.82 13.73 -10.64
CA PRO A 21 -1.52 14.23 -11.10
C PRO A 21 -1.32 14.02 -12.60
N ASP A 22 -0.56 14.92 -13.24
CA ASP A 22 -0.18 14.79 -14.63
C ASP A 22 0.62 13.51 -14.86
N GLY A 23 0.35 12.83 -15.96
CA GLY A 23 1.01 11.60 -16.36
C GLY A 23 0.50 11.14 -17.72
N ALA A 24 1.27 10.28 -18.40
CA ALA A 24 0.89 9.76 -19.71
C ALA A 24 -0.25 8.75 -19.62
N ASP A 25 -0.35 8.04 -18.50
CA ASP A 25 -1.30 6.95 -18.26
C ASP A 25 -2.02 7.12 -16.92
N PHE A 26 -2.74 6.09 -16.50
CA PHE A 26 -3.42 6.06 -15.20
C PHE A 26 -2.46 6.28 -14.01
N ALA A 27 -1.24 5.75 -14.05
CA ALA A 27 -0.25 5.99 -13.01
C ALA A 27 0.44 7.34 -13.21
N PRO A 28 0.69 8.09 -12.13
CA PRO A 28 1.50 9.31 -12.21
C PRO A 28 2.98 8.99 -12.51
N GLU A 29 3.72 9.99 -12.93
CA GLU A 29 5.17 9.90 -13.10
C GLU A 29 5.84 10.96 -12.22
N MET A 30 5.77 10.76 -10.90
CA MET A 30 6.42 11.66 -9.96
C MET A 30 7.93 11.44 -9.91
N THR A 31 8.66 12.51 -9.64
CA THR A 31 10.11 12.41 -9.44
C THR A 31 10.42 11.74 -8.09
N PRO A 32 11.61 11.15 -7.92
CA PRO A 32 12.04 10.61 -6.63
C PRO A 32 11.97 11.65 -5.49
N ALA A 33 12.27 12.91 -5.77
CA ALA A 33 12.17 14.00 -4.79
C ALA A 33 10.71 14.25 -4.36
N GLN A 34 9.77 14.25 -5.29
CA GLN A 34 8.35 14.40 -4.99
C GLN A 34 7.82 13.23 -4.15
N VAL A 35 8.17 12.00 -4.52
CA VAL A 35 7.76 10.80 -3.78
C VAL A 35 8.41 10.79 -2.39
N GLY A 36 9.66 11.22 -2.29
CA GLY A 36 10.39 11.32 -1.02
C GLY A 36 9.79 12.32 -0.02
N ALA A 37 8.96 13.25 -0.48
CA ALA A 37 8.25 14.18 0.39
C ALA A 37 7.06 13.56 1.14
N TYR A 38 6.58 12.40 0.70
CA TYR A 38 5.48 11.70 1.37
C TYR A 38 5.98 10.91 2.58
N SER A 39 5.17 10.87 3.62
CA SER A 39 5.44 9.98 4.75
C SER A 39 5.35 8.51 4.33
N THR A 40 6.03 7.65 5.04
CA THR A 40 5.98 6.20 4.81
C THR A 40 4.55 5.66 4.86
N LEU A 41 3.76 6.10 5.83
CA LEU A 41 2.36 5.68 5.97
C LEU A 41 1.45 6.25 4.86
N ALA A 42 1.77 7.42 4.32
CA ALA A 42 1.06 7.95 3.15
C ALA A 42 1.32 7.08 1.90
N LEU A 43 2.55 6.62 1.71
CA LEU A 43 2.87 5.67 0.65
C LEU A 43 2.13 4.35 0.84
N ALA A 44 2.07 3.83 2.07
CA ALA A 44 1.31 2.62 2.40
C ALA A 44 -0.20 2.80 2.11
N HIS A 45 -0.75 3.96 2.39
CA HIS A 45 -2.15 4.28 2.10
C HIS A 45 -2.45 4.19 0.59
N ILE A 46 -1.59 4.77 -0.25
CA ILE A 46 -1.68 4.64 -1.71
C ILE A 46 -1.52 3.18 -2.12
N GLY A 47 -0.52 2.50 -1.59
CA GLY A 47 -0.20 1.12 -1.93
C GLY A 47 -1.29 0.11 -1.57
N ASP A 48 -2.03 0.35 -0.49
CA ASP A 48 -3.21 -0.44 -0.13
C ASP A 48 -4.24 -0.41 -1.27
N GLY A 49 -4.56 0.78 -1.78
CA GLY A 49 -5.46 0.94 -2.92
C GLY A 49 -4.95 0.29 -4.20
N VAL A 50 -3.66 0.47 -4.50
CA VAL A 50 -3.02 -0.11 -5.69
C VAL A 50 -3.03 -1.64 -5.63
N TYR A 51 -2.60 -2.22 -4.53
CA TYR A 51 -2.58 -3.67 -4.33
C TYR A 51 -3.97 -4.27 -4.45
N GLU A 52 -4.95 -3.68 -3.79
CA GLU A 52 -6.32 -4.16 -3.82
C GLU A 52 -6.94 -4.05 -5.22
N LEU A 53 -6.69 -2.94 -5.94
CA LEU A 53 -7.16 -2.78 -7.32
C LEU A 53 -6.58 -3.86 -8.24
N MET A 54 -5.29 -4.14 -8.13
CA MET A 54 -4.63 -5.19 -8.90
C MET A 54 -5.22 -6.58 -8.58
N MET A 55 -5.48 -6.86 -7.32
CA MET A 55 -6.10 -8.11 -6.88
C MET A 55 -7.53 -8.25 -7.40
N ARG A 56 -8.35 -7.22 -7.26
CA ARG A 56 -9.72 -7.21 -7.78
C ARG A 56 -9.76 -7.41 -9.28
N THR A 57 -8.88 -6.73 -10.01
CA THR A 57 -8.76 -6.88 -11.46
C THR A 57 -8.39 -8.31 -11.85
N ALA A 58 -7.41 -8.89 -11.17
CA ALA A 58 -6.98 -10.26 -11.43
C ALA A 58 -8.08 -11.28 -11.19
N LEU A 59 -8.85 -11.11 -10.12
CA LEU A 59 -9.99 -12.00 -9.82
C LEU A 59 -11.10 -11.90 -10.87
N CYS A 60 -11.43 -10.69 -11.33
CA CYS A 60 -12.37 -10.50 -12.44
C CYS A 60 -11.86 -11.16 -13.71
N ALA A 61 -10.60 -10.94 -14.04
CA ALA A 61 -9.96 -11.53 -15.22
C ALA A 61 -9.90 -13.06 -15.16
N ALA A 62 -9.86 -13.63 -13.96
CA ALA A 62 -9.92 -15.08 -13.73
C ALA A 62 -11.31 -15.68 -13.90
N GLY A 63 -12.34 -14.86 -14.12
CA GLY A 63 -13.70 -15.31 -14.43
C GLY A 63 -14.71 -15.20 -13.29
N LEU A 64 -14.31 -14.64 -12.14
CA LEU A 64 -15.25 -14.36 -11.07
C LEU A 64 -16.14 -13.17 -11.43
N THR A 65 -17.46 -13.35 -11.40
CA THR A 65 -18.42 -12.32 -11.80
C THR A 65 -19.41 -11.94 -10.69
N ALA A 66 -19.69 -12.84 -9.76
CA ALA A 66 -20.59 -12.56 -8.66
C ALA A 66 -19.91 -11.66 -7.61
N VAL A 67 -20.53 -10.53 -7.28
CA VAL A 67 -19.98 -9.52 -6.35
C VAL A 67 -19.65 -10.15 -4.99
N THR A 68 -20.49 -11.03 -4.48
CA THR A 68 -20.26 -11.73 -3.20
C THR A 68 -18.99 -12.58 -3.23
N ASP A 69 -18.76 -13.29 -4.33
CA ASP A 69 -17.56 -14.12 -4.52
C ASP A 69 -16.32 -13.25 -4.68
N LEU A 70 -16.42 -12.20 -5.49
CA LEU A 70 -15.33 -11.23 -5.68
C LEU A 70 -14.90 -10.62 -4.35
N HIS A 71 -15.85 -10.18 -3.53
CA HIS A 71 -15.55 -9.60 -2.23
C HIS A 71 -14.86 -10.62 -1.31
N ARG A 72 -15.41 -11.82 -1.19
CA ARG A 72 -14.85 -12.88 -0.34
C ARG A 72 -13.43 -13.25 -0.78
N GLU A 73 -13.21 -13.46 -2.06
CA GLU A 73 -11.91 -13.85 -2.60
C GLU A 73 -10.88 -12.72 -2.52
N THR A 74 -11.32 -11.47 -2.63
CA THR A 74 -10.45 -10.30 -2.39
C THR A 74 -10.00 -10.26 -0.93
N VAL A 75 -10.93 -10.32 0.02
CA VAL A 75 -10.61 -10.26 1.46
C VAL A 75 -9.62 -11.35 1.87
N ARG A 76 -9.78 -12.57 1.34
CA ARG A 76 -8.85 -13.68 1.62
C ARG A 76 -7.42 -13.40 1.19
N ARG A 77 -7.21 -12.54 0.20
CA ARG A 77 -5.90 -12.27 -0.43
C ARG A 77 -5.28 -10.95 -0.03
N VAL A 78 -6.06 -10.01 0.49
CA VAL A 78 -5.57 -8.69 0.90
C VAL A 78 -5.51 -8.51 2.42
N ASN A 79 -5.85 -9.52 3.20
CA ASN A 79 -5.68 -9.46 4.64
C ASN A 79 -4.19 -9.48 5.04
N ALA A 80 -3.89 -9.06 6.26
CA ALA A 80 -2.51 -8.95 6.72
C ALA A 80 -1.73 -10.29 6.70
N PRO A 81 -2.30 -11.43 7.11
CA PRO A 81 -1.61 -12.71 6.98
C PRO A 81 -1.25 -13.07 5.53
N ALA A 82 -2.15 -12.85 4.58
CA ALA A 82 -1.90 -13.11 3.16
C ALA A 82 -0.82 -12.17 2.62
N GLN A 83 -0.89 -10.89 2.93
CA GLN A 83 0.12 -9.91 2.54
C GLN A 83 1.49 -10.20 3.15
N ALA A 84 1.55 -10.70 4.37
CA ALA A 84 2.81 -11.11 4.99
C ALA A 84 3.47 -12.27 4.24
N ARG A 85 2.71 -13.27 3.81
CA ARG A 85 3.21 -14.36 2.97
C ARG A 85 3.73 -13.86 1.63
N VAL A 86 3.00 -12.96 1.01
CA VAL A 86 3.40 -12.31 -0.24
C VAL A 86 4.71 -11.54 -0.07
N ALA A 87 4.80 -10.74 0.97
CA ALA A 87 6.00 -9.96 1.28
C ALA A 87 7.24 -10.84 1.42
N GLU A 88 7.11 -11.97 2.10
CA GLU A 88 8.19 -12.95 2.24
C GLU A 88 8.59 -13.56 0.88
N THR A 89 7.60 -13.92 0.08
CA THR A 89 7.81 -14.56 -1.23
C THR A 89 8.57 -13.66 -2.20
N ILE A 90 8.30 -12.36 -2.22
CA ILE A 90 8.92 -11.44 -3.17
C ILE A 90 10.30 -10.92 -2.73
N GLN A 91 10.70 -11.11 -1.47
CA GLN A 91 11.97 -10.58 -0.96
C GLN A 91 13.18 -10.89 -1.86
N PRO A 92 13.40 -12.11 -2.34
CA PRO A 92 14.54 -12.42 -3.20
C PRO A 92 14.52 -11.68 -4.55
N ALA A 93 13.36 -11.27 -5.03
CA ALA A 93 13.19 -10.58 -6.30
C ALA A 93 13.35 -9.06 -6.19
N LEU A 94 13.35 -8.51 -4.98
CA LEU A 94 13.46 -7.07 -4.77
C LEU A 94 14.87 -6.55 -5.05
N THR A 95 14.96 -5.39 -5.69
CA THR A 95 16.21 -4.62 -5.77
C THR A 95 16.58 -4.09 -4.38
N ASP A 96 17.81 -3.64 -4.20
CA ASP A 96 18.25 -3.05 -2.94
C ASP A 96 17.42 -1.81 -2.58
N GLU A 97 17.10 -0.97 -3.57
CA GLU A 97 16.24 0.20 -3.39
C GLU A 97 14.82 -0.19 -2.96
N GLU A 98 14.23 -1.16 -3.63
CA GLU A 98 12.90 -1.68 -3.28
C GLU A 98 12.86 -2.29 -1.88
N ARG A 99 13.89 -3.05 -1.55
CA ARG A 99 14.01 -3.65 -0.21
C ARG A 99 14.15 -2.59 0.89
N ALA A 100 14.88 -1.51 0.62
CA ALA A 100 14.99 -0.39 1.55
C ALA A 100 13.64 0.29 1.78
N VAL A 101 12.84 0.50 0.73
CA VAL A 101 11.49 1.04 0.83
C VAL A 101 10.56 0.13 1.62
N TYR A 102 10.58 -1.17 1.32
CA TYR A 102 9.84 -2.18 2.07
C TYR A 102 10.18 -2.14 3.57
N LYS A 103 11.46 -2.13 3.91
CA LYS A 103 11.92 -2.11 5.30
C LYS A 103 11.46 -0.84 6.04
N ARG A 104 11.46 0.31 5.38
CA ARG A 104 10.94 1.55 5.98
C ARG A 104 9.46 1.40 6.33
N GLY A 105 8.66 0.81 5.46
CA GLY A 105 7.25 0.54 5.71
C GLY A 105 7.04 -0.46 6.84
N ARG A 106 7.77 -1.56 6.82
CA ARG A 106 7.74 -2.57 7.88
C ARG A 106 8.11 -2.00 9.26
N ASN A 107 9.04 -1.07 9.30
CA ASN A 107 9.55 -0.47 10.53
C ASN A 107 8.83 0.82 10.93
N ALA A 108 7.86 1.26 10.15
CA ALA A 108 7.11 2.48 10.46
C ALA A 108 6.34 2.34 11.78
N LYS A 109 6.37 3.41 12.59
CA LYS A 109 5.57 3.48 13.80
C LYS A 109 4.11 3.73 13.44
N VAL A 110 3.24 2.83 13.87
CA VAL A 110 1.79 2.97 13.72
C VAL A 110 1.18 3.31 15.08
N ASN A 111 0.14 4.16 15.08
CA ASN A 111 -0.52 4.60 16.32
C ASN A 111 -1.30 3.47 16.99
N SER A 112 -1.78 2.50 16.22
CA SER A 112 -2.50 1.34 16.73
C SER A 112 -2.39 0.17 15.77
N VAL A 113 -2.32 -1.04 16.34
CA VAL A 113 -2.44 -2.29 15.62
C VAL A 113 -3.80 -2.89 16.00
N PRO A 114 -4.57 -3.47 15.05
CA PRO A 114 -5.84 -4.13 15.38
C PRO A 114 -5.66 -5.15 16.51
N GLN A 115 -6.63 -5.19 17.44
CA GLN A 115 -6.51 -5.89 18.72
C GLN A 115 -6.16 -7.38 18.61
N HIS A 116 -6.59 -8.06 17.56
CA HIS A 116 -6.35 -9.50 17.33
C HIS A 116 -5.38 -9.79 16.19
N ALA A 117 -4.72 -8.77 15.67
CA ALA A 117 -3.75 -8.92 14.59
C ALA A 117 -2.39 -9.39 15.12
N ASP A 118 -1.74 -10.26 14.37
CA ASP A 118 -0.31 -10.53 14.55
C ASP A 118 0.48 -9.27 14.16
N VAL A 119 1.29 -8.76 15.08
CA VAL A 119 2.03 -7.51 14.91
C VAL A 119 3.02 -7.60 13.76
N ALA A 120 3.74 -8.73 13.66
CA ALA A 120 4.71 -8.94 12.59
C ALA A 120 4.04 -9.00 11.22
N GLN A 121 2.90 -9.67 11.10
CA GLN A 121 2.12 -9.72 9.86
C GLN A 121 1.59 -8.34 9.47
N TYR A 122 1.11 -7.56 10.43
CA TYR A 122 0.64 -6.20 10.20
C TYR A 122 1.76 -5.31 9.66
N HIS A 123 2.95 -5.38 10.24
CA HIS A 123 4.11 -4.62 9.79
C HIS A 123 4.61 -5.06 8.41
N ALA A 124 4.59 -6.36 8.13
CA ALA A 124 4.93 -6.88 6.80
C ALA A 124 3.94 -6.40 5.74
N ALA A 125 2.66 -6.38 6.04
CA ALA A 125 1.63 -5.84 5.15
C ALA A 125 1.86 -4.35 4.88
N THR A 126 2.16 -3.56 5.91
CA THR A 126 2.48 -2.13 5.76
C THR A 126 3.72 -1.92 4.88
N GLY A 127 4.74 -2.77 5.02
CA GLY A 127 5.93 -2.73 4.17
C GLY A 127 5.61 -3.01 2.70
N LEU A 128 4.80 -4.01 2.43
CA LEU A 128 4.33 -4.34 1.08
C LEU A 128 3.53 -3.18 0.45
N GLU A 129 2.60 -2.62 1.19
CA GLU A 129 1.79 -1.49 0.75
C GLU A 129 2.66 -0.25 0.48
N THR A 130 3.64 0.01 1.34
CA THR A 130 4.60 1.12 1.14
C THR A 130 5.37 0.95 -0.17
N LEU A 131 5.86 -0.24 -0.46
CA LEU A 131 6.55 -0.56 -1.70
C LEU A 131 5.65 -0.34 -2.92
N PHE A 132 4.42 -0.84 -2.88
CA PHE A 132 3.47 -0.70 -3.98
C PHE A 132 3.09 0.75 -4.24
N GLY A 133 2.85 1.54 -3.19
CA GLY A 133 2.56 2.96 -3.32
C GLY A 133 3.73 3.76 -3.91
N TRP A 134 4.94 3.44 -3.48
CA TRP A 134 6.16 4.06 -3.99
C TRP A 134 6.37 3.77 -5.48
N LEU A 135 6.24 2.52 -5.89
CA LEU A 135 6.35 2.13 -7.31
C LEU A 135 5.28 2.79 -8.17
N TYR A 136 4.05 2.86 -7.67
CA TYR A 136 2.93 3.47 -8.38
C TYR A 136 3.16 4.96 -8.62
N LEU A 137 3.52 5.71 -7.59
CA LEU A 137 3.73 7.16 -7.69
C LEU A 137 4.91 7.51 -8.60
N LEU A 138 5.94 6.67 -8.67
CA LEU A 138 7.05 6.82 -9.61
C LEU A 138 6.70 6.43 -11.04
N GLY A 139 5.50 5.88 -11.28
CA GLY A 139 5.12 5.40 -12.61
C GLY A 139 5.76 4.07 -13.01
N ARG A 140 6.31 3.32 -12.08
CA ARG A 140 6.97 2.02 -12.35
C ARG A 140 5.96 0.90 -12.47
N THR A 141 5.00 1.05 -13.38
CA THR A 141 3.86 0.14 -13.55
C THR A 141 4.26 -1.24 -14.06
N GLN A 142 5.26 -1.31 -14.93
CA GLN A 142 5.79 -2.60 -15.39
C GLN A 142 6.37 -3.39 -14.22
N ARG A 143 7.09 -2.74 -13.32
CA ARG A 143 7.62 -3.38 -12.12
C ARG A 143 6.54 -3.89 -11.19
N LEU A 144 5.47 -3.13 -11.01
CA LEU A 144 4.28 -3.60 -10.27
C LEU A 144 3.71 -4.88 -10.88
N ARG A 145 3.61 -4.95 -12.19
CA ARG A 145 3.13 -6.15 -12.90
C ARG A 145 4.05 -7.35 -12.70
N GLU A 146 5.36 -7.14 -12.75
CA GLU A 146 6.35 -8.21 -12.52
C GLU A 146 6.23 -8.77 -11.09
N LEU A 147 6.17 -7.91 -10.09
CA LEU A 147 6.01 -8.34 -8.70
C LEU A 147 4.66 -9.04 -8.49
N PHE A 148 3.60 -8.51 -9.08
CA PHE A 148 2.27 -9.11 -8.96
C PHE A 148 2.20 -10.51 -9.62
N ALA A 149 2.92 -10.73 -10.71
CA ALA A 149 3.00 -12.05 -11.32
C ALA A 149 3.60 -13.08 -10.36
N LEU A 150 4.63 -12.71 -9.60
CA LEU A 150 5.20 -13.58 -8.56
C LEU A 150 4.21 -13.84 -7.41
N ILE A 151 3.43 -12.84 -7.05
CA ILE A 151 2.41 -12.91 -6.00
C ILE A 151 1.30 -13.87 -6.37
N SER A 152 0.83 -13.82 -7.60
CA SER A 152 -0.29 -14.65 -8.06
C SER A 152 0.01 -16.16 -8.04
N GLU A 153 1.28 -16.55 -8.02
CA GLU A 153 1.69 -17.95 -7.92
C GLU A 153 1.49 -18.55 -6.51
N VAL A 154 1.33 -17.72 -5.48
CA VAL A 154 1.23 -18.16 -4.07
C VAL A 154 -0.12 -17.86 -3.42
N LEU A 155 -1.07 -17.33 -4.17
CA LEU A 155 -2.39 -16.96 -3.66
C LEU A 155 -3.51 -17.93 -4.11
#